data_261b17a88e1daed2b9471332d523f681
#
_entry.id   261b17a88e1daed2b9471332d523f681
#
_cell.length_a   1.000
_cell.length_b   1.000
_cell.length_c   1.000
_cell.angle_alpha   90.00
_cell.angle_beta   90.00
_cell.angle_gamma   90.00
#
_symmetry.space_group_name_H-M   'P 1'
#
loop_
_entity.id
_entity.type
_entity.pdbx_description
1 polymer ?
#
loop_
_entity_poly.entity_id
_entity_poly.type
_entity_poly.pdbx_seq_one_letter_code
_entity_poly.pdbx_strand_id
1 'polypeptide(L)'
;DENTCSMSHLGIALAGQVNAVSNLNAYVASGMFPGTHIHPITNGVHHETWTSPALANLFDEHLSGWRSDPTTLAHAGRLPDEPLEMARKDARAVLRDLVRAATGVELEEHRLTIGFARRFATYKRANLVFSDLERLRALGAGKIQFVFAGKAHPKDEGGKQLIRDIFEGASQVEQDIPVAFLEDYSMDTGLAMTSGVDIWLNNPIRPMEASGTSGMKAAMNGVPNCSI
;
A
#
# COMPACT_ATOMS: atom_id res chain seq x y z
N ASP A 1 -20.91 -15.57 24.55
CA ASP A 1 -20.56 -16.99 24.86
C ASP A 1 -19.85 -17.04 26.22
N GLU A 2 -20.47 -17.62 27.24
CA GLU A 2 -19.95 -17.66 28.63
C GLU A 2 -18.60 -18.41 28.78
N ASN A 3 -18.14 -19.07 27.71
CA ASN A 3 -16.91 -19.88 27.70
C ASN A 3 -15.76 -19.27 26.86
N THR A 4 -15.89 -18.03 26.38
CA THR A 4 -14.84 -17.39 25.56
C THR A 4 -14.28 -16.15 26.26
N CYS A 5 -12.96 -16.14 26.48
CA CYS A 5 -12.26 -14.96 26.97
C CYS A 5 -11.92 -14.03 25.78
N SER A 6 -12.54 -12.85 25.73
CA SER A 6 -12.18 -11.83 24.76
C SER A 6 -10.91 -11.11 25.20
N MET A 7 -9.81 -11.34 24.50
CA MET A 7 -8.53 -10.66 24.77
C MET A 7 -8.63 -9.14 24.61
N SER A 8 -9.50 -8.65 23.74
CA SER A 8 -9.73 -7.20 23.58
C SER A 8 -10.38 -6.61 24.83
N HIS A 9 -11.42 -7.24 25.36
CA HIS A 9 -12.06 -6.79 26.61
C HIS A 9 -11.11 -6.86 27.80
N LEU A 10 -10.32 -7.94 27.89
CA LEU A 10 -9.30 -8.08 28.93
C LEU A 10 -8.25 -6.97 28.82
N GLY A 11 -7.76 -6.72 27.60
CA GLY A 11 -6.78 -5.65 27.34
C GLY A 11 -7.31 -4.28 27.75
N ILE A 12 -8.56 -3.96 27.38
CA ILE A 12 -9.23 -2.70 27.75
C ILE A 12 -9.39 -2.59 29.28
N ALA A 13 -9.82 -3.66 29.93
CA ALA A 13 -10.06 -3.67 31.39
C ALA A 13 -8.77 -3.45 32.19
N LEU A 14 -7.63 -3.86 31.67
CA LEU A 14 -6.33 -3.73 32.35
C LEU A 14 -5.55 -2.47 31.90
N ALA A 15 -5.97 -1.80 30.81
CA ALA A 15 -5.28 -0.64 30.29
C ALA A 15 -5.60 0.63 31.08
N GLY A 16 -4.58 1.44 31.39
CA GLY A 16 -4.77 2.78 31.93
C GLY A 16 -5.28 3.78 30.90
N GLN A 17 -4.98 3.56 29.61
CA GLN A 17 -5.41 4.39 28.48
C GLN A 17 -5.68 3.48 27.26
N VAL A 18 -6.69 3.84 26.48
CA VAL A 18 -7.04 3.12 25.25
C VAL A 18 -7.03 4.11 24.09
N ASN A 19 -6.32 3.76 23.02
CA ASN A 19 -6.30 4.57 21.80
C ASN A 19 -6.68 3.78 20.55
N ALA A 20 -7.18 4.50 19.58
CA ALA A 20 -7.39 4.05 18.21
C ALA A 20 -6.34 4.66 17.27
N VAL A 21 -6.16 4.06 16.10
CA VAL A 21 -5.10 4.42 15.13
C VAL A 21 -5.53 5.45 14.08
N SER A 22 -6.77 5.93 14.17
CA SER A 22 -7.35 7.04 13.38
C SER A 22 -8.67 7.51 14.02
N ASN A 23 -9.18 8.67 13.56
CA ASN A 23 -10.50 9.16 13.97
C ASN A 23 -11.62 8.17 13.60
N LEU A 24 -11.58 7.64 12.37
CA LEU A 24 -12.54 6.63 11.91
C LEU A 24 -12.48 5.37 12.76
N ASN A 25 -11.26 4.89 13.07
CA ASN A 25 -11.09 3.72 13.92
C ASN A 25 -11.60 3.97 15.35
N ALA A 26 -11.39 5.16 15.92
CA ALA A 26 -11.94 5.52 17.23
C ALA A 26 -13.47 5.48 17.23
N TYR A 27 -14.10 6.04 16.19
CA TYR A 27 -15.56 6.00 16.03
C TYR A 27 -16.11 4.56 15.97
N VAL A 28 -15.51 3.72 15.14
CA VAL A 28 -15.91 2.30 15.00
C VAL A 28 -15.68 1.54 16.29
N ALA A 29 -14.51 1.70 16.92
CA ALA A 29 -14.14 1.02 18.14
C ALA A 29 -15.03 1.43 19.34
N SER A 30 -15.45 2.68 19.42
CA SER A 30 -16.39 3.15 20.44
C SER A 30 -17.75 2.45 20.38
N GLY A 31 -18.20 2.09 19.17
CA GLY A 31 -19.39 1.26 18.98
C GLY A 31 -19.19 -0.21 19.41
N MET A 32 -17.96 -0.73 19.27
CA MET A 32 -17.63 -2.11 19.66
C MET A 32 -17.39 -2.26 21.17
N PHE A 33 -16.95 -1.20 21.84
CA PHE A 33 -16.59 -1.19 23.27
C PHE A 33 -17.32 -0.04 24.00
N PRO A 34 -18.65 -0.15 24.18
CA PRO A 34 -19.45 0.88 24.85
C PRO A 34 -18.92 1.20 26.25
N GLY A 35 -18.89 2.48 26.60
CA GLY A 35 -18.40 2.95 27.90
C GLY A 35 -16.88 3.09 28.01
N THR A 36 -16.12 2.68 27.01
CA THR A 36 -14.66 2.87 26.95
C THR A 36 -14.34 4.20 26.28
N HIS A 37 -13.52 5.04 26.95
CA HIS A 37 -13.00 6.24 26.33
C HIS A 37 -11.80 5.89 25.43
N ILE A 38 -11.93 6.11 24.11
CA ILE A 38 -10.93 5.74 23.12
C ILE A 38 -10.39 7.00 22.45
N HIS A 39 -9.10 7.29 22.66
CA HIS A 39 -8.45 8.45 22.08
C HIS A 39 -7.99 8.16 20.64
N PRO A 40 -8.32 9.01 19.64
CA PRO A 40 -7.77 8.87 18.30
C PRO A 40 -6.33 9.39 18.25
N ILE A 41 -5.39 8.51 17.95
CA ILE A 41 -3.99 8.84 17.65
C ILE A 41 -3.70 8.34 16.24
N THR A 42 -3.71 9.24 15.27
CA THR A 42 -3.51 8.86 13.86
C THR A 42 -2.13 8.25 13.66
N ASN A 43 -2.07 7.06 13.07
CA ASN A 43 -0.82 6.42 12.68
C ASN A 43 -0.05 7.29 11.70
N GLY A 44 1.28 7.19 11.77
CA GLY A 44 2.22 7.75 10.82
C GLY A 44 3.17 6.67 10.29
N VAL A 45 4.11 7.10 9.47
CA VAL A 45 5.20 6.29 8.95
C VAL A 45 6.52 7.01 9.15
N HIS A 46 7.59 6.26 9.38
CA HIS A 46 8.92 6.86 9.53
C HIS A 46 9.40 7.34 8.16
N HIS A 47 9.54 8.64 7.99
CA HIS A 47 9.78 9.28 6.70
C HIS A 47 11.09 8.84 6.05
N GLU A 48 12.20 8.77 6.78
CA GLU A 48 13.48 8.35 6.22
C GLU A 48 13.46 6.89 5.74
N THR A 49 12.83 5.99 6.51
CA THR A 49 12.75 4.56 6.15
C THR A 49 11.92 4.33 4.88
N TRP A 50 10.91 5.17 4.65
CA TRP A 50 9.95 4.95 3.56
C TRP A 50 10.11 5.92 2.39
N THR A 51 11.15 6.74 2.37
CA THR A 51 11.57 7.52 1.21
C THR A 51 12.62 6.76 0.41
N SER A 52 12.43 6.62 -0.89
CA SER A 52 13.41 5.96 -1.76
C SER A 52 14.75 6.71 -1.78
N PRO A 53 15.87 6.01 -1.96
CA PRO A 53 17.19 6.67 -1.98
C PRO A 53 17.28 7.83 -2.98
N ALA A 54 16.72 7.67 -4.18
CA ALA A 54 16.74 8.72 -5.20
C ALA A 54 15.99 9.99 -4.75
N LEU A 55 14.80 9.82 -4.13
CA LEU A 55 14.06 10.96 -3.57
C LEU A 55 14.70 11.52 -2.31
N ALA A 56 15.30 10.67 -1.47
CA ALA A 56 16.02 11.13 -0.28
C ALA A 56 17.19 12.06 -0.67
N ASN A 57 17.96 11.71 -1.71
CA ASN A 57 19.03 12.56 -2.24
C ASN A 57 18.47 13.90 -2.76
N LEU A 58 17.36 13.87 -3.50
CA LEU A 58 16.70 15.08 -3.98
C LEU A 58 16.22 15.96 -2.82
N PHE A 59 15.67 15.37 -1.76
CA PHE A 59 15.24 16.11 -0.57
C PHE A 59 16.42 16.67 0.21
N ASP A 60 17.54 15.93 0.32
CA ASP A 60 18.77 16.45 0.95
C ASP A 60 19.32 17.68 0.25
N GLU A 61 19.18 17.75 -1.07
CA GLU A 61 19.64 18.87 -1.88
C GLU A 61 18.70 20.10 -1.80
N HIS A 62 17.38 19.88 -1.81
CA HIS A 62 16.39 20.95 -2.00
C HIS A 62 15.51 21.23 -0.77
N LEU A 63 15.42 20.33 0.20
CA LEU A 63 14.59 20.44 1.40
C LEU A 63 15.42 20.30 2.68
N SER A 64 16.31 21.25 2.91
CA SER A 64 17.22 21.22 4.07
C SER A 64 16.47 20.96 5.39
N GLY A 65 16.98 20.01 6.17
CA GLY A 65 16.43 19.65 7.49
C GLY A 65 15.28 18.63 7.46
N TRP A 66 14.83 18.14 6.31
CA TRP A 66 13.71 17.20 6.21
C TRP A 66 13.89 15.91 7.02
N ARG A 67 15.13 15.48 7.29
CA ARG A 67 15.43 14.29 8.09
C ARG A 67 15.12 14.50 9.56
N SER A 68 15.39 15.70 10.09
CA SER A 68 15.14 16.05 11.49
C SER A 68 13.74 16.62 11.72
N ASP A 69 13.16 17.26 10.71
CA ASP A 69 11.81 17.82 10.72
C ASP A 69 11.05 17.44 9.44
N PRO A 70 10.24 16.37 9.49
CA PRO A 70 9.47 15.93 8.33
C PRO A 70 8.41 16.91 7.87
N THR A 71 8.09 17.96 8.66
CA THR A 71 7.13 19.00 8.23
C THR A 71 7.67 19.81 7.05
N THR A 72 8.98 19.83 6.83
CA THR A 72 9.60 20.47 5.65
C THR A 72 9.17 19.83 4.32
N LEU A 73 8.74 18.55 4.33
CA LEU A 73 8.18 17.87 3.16
C LEU A 73 6.89 18.54 2.63
N ALA A 74 6.21 19.36 3.44
CA ALA A 74 5.10 20.21 2.98
C ALA A 74 5.54 21.21 1.88
N HIS A 75 6.84 21.46 1.75
CA HIS A 75 7.42 22.31 0.72
C HIS A 75 7.85 21.58 -0.55
N ALA A 76 7.52 20.28 -0.70
CA ALA A 76 7.88 19.47 -1.87
C ALA A 76 7.42 20.07 -3.22
N GLY A 77 6.38 20.91 -3.23
CA GLY A 77 5.98 21.66 -4.42
C GLY A 77 7.01 22.68 -4.94
N ARG A 78 8.14 22.86 -4.24
CA ARG A 78 9.27 23.70 -4.68
C ARG A 78 10.39 22.89 -5.33
N LEU A 79 10.28 21.57 -5.36
CA LEU A 79 11.26 20.71 -6.00
C LEU A 79 11.27 21.00 -7.52
N PRO A 80 12.45 21.04 -8.15
CA PRO A 80 12.53 21.23 -9.60
C PRO A 80 12.01 19.99 -10.32
N ASP A 81 11.27 20.19 -11.41
CA ASP A 81 10.55 19.12 -12.14
C ASP A 81 11.51 18.06 -12.71
N GLU A 82 12.58 18.49 -13.37
CA GLU A 82 13.53 17.56 -14.05
C GLU A 82 14.23 16.62 -13.05
N PRO A 83 14.85 17.08 -11.94
CA PRO A 83 15.40 16.19 -10.91
C PRO A 83 14.34 15.29 -10.26
N LEU A 84 13.11 15.78 -10.06
CA LEU A 84 12.02 14.96 -9.52
C LEU A 84 11.65 13.83 -10.49
N GLU A 85 11.55 14.12 -11.79
CA GLU A 85 11.28 13.13 -12.83
C GLU A 85 12.38 12.07 -12.89
N MET A 86 13.65 12.47 -12.79
CA MET A 86 14.78 11.55 -12.74
C MET A 86 14.72 10.65 -11.50
N ALA A 87 14.50 11.19 -10.32
CA ALA A 87 14.36 10.41 -9.09
C ALA A 87 13.20 9.40 -9.16
N ARG A 88 12.08 9.78 -9.78
CA ARG A 88 10.95 8.89 -10.03
C ARG A 88 11.28 7.80 -11.04
N LYS A 89 12.04 8.13 -12.10
CA LYS A 89 12.51 7.15 -13.09
C LYS A 89 13.42 6.10 -12.47
N ASP A 90 14.34 6.52 -11.60
CA ASP A 90 15.23 5.62 -10.86
C ASP A 90 14.44 4.67 -9.94
N ALA A 91 13.47 5.19 -9.19
CA ALA A 91 12.62 4.38 -8.35
C ALA A 91 11.81 3.34 -9.15
N ARG A 92 11.29 3.72 -10.33
CA ARG A 92 10.61 2.79 -11.25
C ARG A 92 11.58 1.71 -11.79
N ALA A 93 12.81 2.08 -12.10
CA ALA A 93 13.82 1.13 -12.58
C ALA A 93 14.12 0.07 -11.51
N VAL A 94 14.31 0.47 -10.25
CA VAL A 94 14.50 -0.45 -9.11
C VAL A 94 13.34 -1.44 -8.99
N LEU A 95 12.09 -0.98 -9.12
CA LEU A 95 10.94 -1.87 -9.08
C LEU A 95 10.89 -2.84 -10.27
N ARG A 96 11.16 -2.36 -11.49
CA ARG A 96 11.19 -3.21 -12.70
C ARG A 96 12.24 -4.32 -12.59
N ASP A 97 13.44 -3.97 -12.13
CA ASP A 97 14.52 -4.94 -11.94
C ASP A 97 14.18 -5.98 -10.87
N LEU A 98 13.57 -5.55 -9.77
CA LEU A 98 13.08 -6.44 -8.71
C LEU A 98 12.02 -7.41 -9.24
N VAL A 99 11.03 -6.91 -9.98
CA VAL A 99 9.94 -7.72 -10.56
C VAL A 99 10.50 -8.73 -11.55
N ARG A 100 11.35 -8.27 -12.48
CA ARG A 100 12.00 -9.15 -13.46
C ARG A 100 12.80 -10.25 -12.78
N ALA A 101 13.62 -9.91 -11.80
CA ALA A 101 14.45 -10.88 -11.07
C ALA A 101 13.63 -11.90 -10.29
N ALA A 102 12.51 -11.48 -9.67
CA ALA A 102 11.71 -12.32 -8.80
C ALA A 102 10.67 -13.16 -9.54
N THR A 103 10.15 -12.68 -10.67
CA THR A 103 8.99 -13.29 -11.35
C THR A 103 9.22 -13.62 -12.82
N GLY A 104 10.25 -13.09 -13.44
CA GLY A 104 10.47 -13.17 -14.89
C GLY A 104 9.52 -12.28 -15.72
N VAL A 105 8.59 -11.55 -15.09
CA VAL A 105 7.69 -10.63 -15.79
C VAL A 105 8.43 -9.36 -16.16
N GLU A 106 8.38 -8.98 -17.43
CA GLU A 106 8.93 -7.70 -17.91
C GLU A 106 7.88 -6.61 -17.80
N LEU A 107 8.16 -5.60 -16.95
CA LEU A 107 7.34 -4.39 -16.86
C LEU A 107 7.82 -3.38 -17.91
N GLU A 108 6.90 -2.88 -18.70
CA GLU A 108 7.18 -1.94 -19.78
C GLU A 108 7.20 -0.49 -19.24
N GLU A 109 8.22 0.28 -19.63
CA GLU A 109 8.43 1.65 -19.11
C GLU A 109 7.30 2.62 -19.47
N HIS A 110 6.65 2.42 -20.62
CA HIS A 110 5.59 3.30 -21.10
C HIS A 110 4.19 2.97 -20.54
N ARG A 111 4.04 1.85 -19.83
CA ARG A 111 2.76 1.48 -19.20
C ARG A 111 2.68 2.02 -17.78
N LEU A 112 1.48 2.46 -17.40
CA LEU A 112 1.19 2.88 -16.06
C LEU A 112 1.22 1.68 -15.10
N THR A 113 2.11 1.69 -14.13
CA THR A 113 2.26 0.63 -13.14
C THR A 113 1.37 0.89 -11.93
N ILE A 114 0.41 -0.02 -11.69
CA ILE A 114 -0.50 0.04 -10.54
C ILE A 114 -0.04 -0.97 -9.49
N GLY A 115 0.22 -0.50 -8.27
CA GLY A 115 0.70 -1.33 -7.17
C GLY A 115 -0.35 -1.61 -6.12
N PHE A 116 -0.38 -2.86 -5.67
CA PHE A 116 -1.16 -3.30 -4.51
C PHE A 116 -0.29 -4.20 -3.64
N ALA A 117 0.11 -3.72 -2.46
CA ALA A 117 0.90 -4.53 -1.53
C ALA A 117 0.36 -4.40 -0.10
N ARG A 118 -0.30 -5.46 0.36
CA ARG A 118 -0.97 -5.48 1.65
C ARG A 118 -1.09 -6.91 2.17
N ARG A 119 -1.34 -7.07 3.48
CA ARG A 119 -1.83 -8.35 3.98
C ARG A 119 -3.14 -8.71 3.25
N PHE A 120 -3.19 -9.91 2.69
CA PHE A 120 -4.40 -10.39 2.04
C PHE A 120 -5.45 -10.75 3.09
N ALA A 121 -6.55 -10.02 3.05
CA ALA A 121 -7.77 -10.24 3.82
C ALA A 121 -8.96 -9.78 2.98
N THR A 122 -10.10 -10.44 3.11
CA THR A 122 -11.26 -10.27 2.21
C THR A 122 -11.71 -8.82 2.08
N TYR A 123 -11.73 -8.07 3.19
CA TYR A 123 -12.17 -6.67 3.16
C TYR A 123 -11.26 -5.73 2.34
N LYS A 124 -10.02 -6.15 2.04
CA LYS A 124 -9.08 -5.35 1.22
C LYS A 124 -9.33 -5.46 -0.27
N ARG A 125 -10.12 -6.46 -0.70
CA ARG A 125 -10.63 -6.66 -2.07
C ARG A 125 -9.53 -6.63 -3.14
N ALA A 126 -8.43 -7.35 -2.89
CA ALA A 126 -7.27 -7.36 -3.79
C ALA A 126 -7.62 -7.81 -5.23
N ASN A 127 -8.61 -8.71 -5.38
CA ASN A 127 -9.09 -9.26 -6.65
C ASN A 127 -10.11 -8.37 -7.37
N LEU A 128 -10.51 -7.22 -6.79
CA LEU A 128 -11.57 -6.37 -7.36
C LEU A 128 -11.27 -5.88 -8.79
N VAL A 129 -9.99 -5.66 -9.12
CA VAL A 129 -9.57 -5.24 -10.47
C VAL A 129 -9.90 -6.28 -11.55
N PHE A 130 -10.07 -7.55 -11.19
CA PHE A 130 -10.40 -8.65 -12.09
C PHE A 130 -11.89 -8.98 -12.12
N SER A 131 -12.75 -8.20 -11.43
CA SER A 131 -14.20 -8.48 -11.39
C SER A 131 -14.92 -8.25 -12.73
N ASP A 132 -14.32 -7.48 -13.63
CA ASP A 132 -14.83 -7.19 -14.98
C ASP A 132 -13.66 -7.18 -15.96
N LEU A 133 -13.33 -8.35 -16.48
CA LEU A 133 -12.16 -8.54 -17.36
C LEU A 133 -12.33 -7.89 -18.74
N GLU A 134 -13.55 -7.82 -19.24
CA GLU A 134 -13.82 -7.15 -20.53
C GLU A 134 -13.53 -5.67 -20.42
N ARG A 135 -14.05 -5.04 -19.38
CA ARG A 135 -13.80 -3.64 -19.10
C ARG A 135 -12.33 -3.36 -18.79
N LEU A 136 -11.68 -4.25 -18.03
CA LEU A 136 -10.27 -4.14 -17.71
C LEU A 136 -9.42 -4.14 -18.99
N ARG A 137 -9.66 -5.08 -19.93
CA ARG A 137 -8.99 -5.10 -21.22
C ARG A 137 -9.30 -3.87 -22.07
N ALA A 138 -10.56 -3.49 -22.18
CA ALA A 138 -10.99 -2.36 -23.01
C ALA A 138 -10.30 -1.04 -22.60
N LEU A 139 -10.07 -0.85 -21.30
CA LEU A 139 -9.45 0.37 -20.77
C LEU A 139 -7.93 0.26 -20.66
N GLY A 140 -7.41 -0.93 -20.32
CA GLY A 140 -6.06 -1.14 -19.84
C GLY A 140 -5.08 -1.80 -20.81
N ALA A 141 -5.56 -2.50 -21.86
CA ALA A 141 -4.69 -3.19 -22.80
C ALA A 141 -3.63 -2.24 -23.40
N GLY A 142 -2.36 -2.63 -23.30
CA GLY A 142 -1.24 -1.83 -23.77
C GLY A 142 -0.94 -0.54 -22.99
N LYS A 143 -1.73 -0.21 -21.93
CA LYS A 143 -1.62 1.06 -21.20
C LYS A 143 -1.24 0.89 -19.74
N ILE A 144 -1.66 -0.20 -19.12
CA ILE A 144 -1.44 -0.46 -17.69
C ILE A 144 -0.77 -1.80 -17.44
N GLN A 145 -0.21 -1.95 -16.27
CA GLN A 145 0.35 -3.18 -15.73
C GLN A 145 0.20 -3.19 -14.22
N PHE A 146 0.19 -4.37 -13.60
CA PHE A 146 -0.01 -4.50 -12.18
C PHE A 146 1.15 -5.19 -11.48
N VAL A 147 1.45 -4.72 -10.26
CA VAL A 147 2.33 -5.42 -9.34
C VAL A 147 1.60 -5.64 -8.03
N PHE A 148 1.45 -6.91 -7.67
CA PHE A 148 0.88 -7.33 -6.38
C PHE A 148 1.99 -7.85 -5.48
N ALA A 149 1.83 -7.64 -4.16
CA ALA A 149 2.68 -8.27 -3.16
C ALA A 149 1.95 -8.42 -1.83
N GLY A 150 2.43 -9.29 -0.98
CA GLY A 150 1.88 -9.47 0.36
C GLY A 150 1.68 -10.92 0.73
N LYS A 151 1.17 -11.15 1.93
CA LYS A 151 0.97 -12.49 2.50
C LYS A 151 -0.43 -12.61 3.10
N ALA A 152 -1.03 -13.79 3.01
CA ALA A 152 -2.21 -14.17 3.78
C ALA A 152 -1.76 -14.80 5.11
N HIS A 153 -2.56 -14.63 6.16
CA HIS A 153 -2.31 -15.38 7.39
C HIS A 153 -2.48 -16.89 7.12
N PRO A 154 -1.63 -17.77 7.69
CA PRO A 154 -1.70 -19.22 7.42
C PRO A 154 -3.07 -19.86 7.69
N LYS A 155 -3.88 -19.29 8.59
CA LYS A 155 -5.24 -19.75 8.94
C LYS A 155 -6.35 -18.96 8.21
N ASP A 156 -6.01 -18.00 7.36
CA ASP A 156 -6.98 -17.18 6.60
C ASP A 156 -7.19 -17.76 5.20
N GLU A 157 -8.14 -18.70 5.09
CA GLU A 157 -8.46 -19.30 3.79
C GLU A 157 -9.05 -18.30 2.80
N GLY A 158 -9.79 -17.29 3.27
CA GLY A 158 -10.29 -16.20 2.45
C GLY A 158 -9.15 -15.36 1.84
N GLY A 159 -8.14 -15.03 2.65
CA GLY A 159 -6.95 -14.33 2.18
C GLY A 159 -6.14 -15.16 1.16
N LYS A 160 -6.02 -16.48 1.37
CA LYS A 160 -5.38 -17.39 0.42
C LYS A 160 -6.17 -17.48 -0.90
N GLN A 161 -7.52 -17.50 -0.80
CA GLN A 161 -8.37 -17.51 -1.99
C GLN A 161 -8.17 -16.25 -2.82
N LEU A 162 -8.08 -15.06 -2.20
CA LEU A 162 -7.78 -13.82 -2.91
C LEU A 162 -6.45 -13.88 -3.71
N ILE A 163 -5.43 -14.54 -3.16
CA ILE A 163 -4.17 -14.74 -3.89
C ILE A 163 -4.40 -15.62 -5.12
N ARG A 164 -5.13 -16.75 -4.97
CA ARG A 164 -5.49 -17.62 -6.11
C ARG A 164 -6.27 -16.87 -7.17
N ASP A 165 -7.27 -16.07 -6.76
CA ASP A 165 -8.08 -15.27 -7.67
C ASP A 165 -7.23 -14.26 -8.48
N ILE A 166 -6.17 -13.70 -7.87
CA ILE A 166 -5.24 -12.82 -8.59
C ILE A 166 -4.47 -13.58 -9.66
N PHE A 167 -3.94 -14.76 -9.36
CA PHE A 167 -3.23 -15.58 -10.36
C PHE A 167 -4.18 -16.03 -11.48
N GLU A 168 -5.41 -16.41 -11.15
CA GLU A 168 -6.42 -16.77 -12.14
C GLU A 168 -6.81 -15.58 -13.01
N GLY A 169 -7.08 -14.42 -12.43
CA GLY A 169 -7.39 -13.19 -13.16
C GLY A 169 -6.21 -12.74 -14.03
N ALA A 170 -4.98 -12.82 -13.50
CA ALA A 170 -3.77 -12.48 -14.22
C ALA A 170 -3.59 -13.35 -15.48
N SER A 171 -3.75 -14.68 -15.36
CA SER A 171 -3.62 -15.60 -16.50
C SER A 171 -4.62 -15.32 -17.62
N GLN A 172 -5.79 -14.75 -17.30
CA GLN A 172 -6.80 -14.40 -18.30
C GLN A 172 -6.45 -13.12 -19.06
N VAL A 173 -5.62 -12.22 -18.52
CA VAL A 173 -5.29 -10.92 -19.15
C VAL A 173 -3.82 -10.79 -19.56
N GLU A 174 -2.99 -11.80 -19.35
CA GLU A 174 -1.53 -11.75 -19.49
C GLU A 174 -1.04 -11.29 -20.87
N GLN A 175 -1.82 -11.57 -21.93
CA GLN A 175 -1.47 -11.14 -23.30
C GLN A 175 -1.61 -9.63 -23.50
N ASP A 176 -2.48 -8.97 -22.74
CA ASP A 176 -2.83 -7.58 -22.90
C ASP A 176 -2.26 -6.69 -21.78
N ILE A 177 -2.23 -7.24 -20.56
CA ILE A 177 -1.91 -6.52 -19.33
C ILE A 177 -0.95 -7.36 -18.49
N PRO A 178 0.34 -7.00 -18.39
CA PRO A 178 1.29 -7.67 -17.51
C PRO A 178 0.85 -7.59 -16.06
N VAL A 179 0.91 -8.71 -15.36
CA VAL A 179 0.59 -8.79 -13.92
C VAL A 179 1.71 -9.58 -13.23
N ALA A 180 2.38 -8.96 -12.28
CA ALA A 180 3.40 -9.61 -11.47
C ALA A 180 2.92 -9.76 -10.02
N PHE A 181 3.27 -10.88 -9.39
CA PHE A 181 3.06 -11.11 -7.97
C PHE A 181 4.41 -11.37 -7.28
N LEU A 182 4.82 -10.43 -6.42
CA LEU A 182 6.05 -10.56 -5.64
C LEU A 182 5.76 -11.39 -4.37
N GLU A 183 6.34 -12.57 -4.32
CA GLU A 183 6.35 -13.41 -3.13
C GLU A 183 7.31 -12.85 -2.08
N ASP A 184 7.29 -13.44 -0.89
CA ASP A 184 8.20 -13.09 0.22
C ASP A 184 8.29 -11.60 0.56
N TYR A 185 7.13 -10.95 0.63
CA TYR A 185 7.04 -9.53 0.97
C TYR A 185 7.90 -9.17 2.19
N SER A 186 8.83 -8.24 1.96
CA SER A 186 9.78 -7.69 2.95
C SER A 186 9.63 -6.17 3.05
N MET A 187 10.41 -5.53 3.91
CA MET A 187 10.48 -4.06 3.95
C MET A 187 11.06 -3.49 2.65
N ASP A 188 12.08 -4.14 2.08
CA ASP A 188 12.71 -3.70 0.83
C ASP A 188 11.74 -3.81 -0.35
N THR A 189 11.00 -4.92 -0.46
CA THR A 189 9.91 -5.07 -1.43
C THR A 189 8.85 -3.98 -1.24
N GLY A 190 8.49 -3.70 0.02
CA GLY A 190 7.53 -2.64 0.37
C GLY A 190 7.99 -1.25 -0.05
N LEU A 191 9.27 -0.92 0.16
CA LEU A 191 9.86 0.35 -0.26
C LEU A 191 9.90 0.44 -1.79
N ALA A 192 10.42 -0.58 -2.48
CA ALA A 192 10.49 -0.62 -3.94
C ALA A 192 9.10 -0.43 -4.57
N MET A 193 8.06 -1.09 -4.03
CA MET A 193 6.70 -0.92 -4.52
C MET A 193 6.12 0.46 -4.24
N THR A 194 6.21 0.96 -3.00
CA THR A 194 5.61 2.26 -2.65
C THR A 194 6.33 3.45 -3.29
N SER A 195 7.55 3.26 -3.79
CA SER A 195 8.31 4.27 -4.51
C SER A 195 8.30 4.09 -6.03
N GLY A 196 8.19 2.85 -6.53
CA GLY A 196 8.40 2.54 -7.93
C GLY A 196 7.14 2.42 -8.79
N VAL A 197 5.94 2.30 -8.20
CA VAL A 197 4.68 2.30 -8.96
C VAL A 197 4.23 3.72 -9.31
N ASP A 198 3.33 3.84 -10.28
CA ASP A 198 2.75 5.12 -10.69
C ASP A 198 1.48 5.44 -9.92
N ILE A 199 0.71 4.42 -9.54
CA ILE A 199 -0.51 4.55 -8.73
C ILE A 199 -0.49 3.49 -7.63
N TRP A 200 -0.81 3.92 -6.41
CA TRP A 200 -1.03 3.01 -5.28
C TRP A 200 -2.52 2.72 -5.12
N LEU A 201 -2.90 1.45 -5.30
CA LEU A 201 -4.28 1.02 -5.17
C LEU A 201 -4.62 0.68 -3.71
N ASN A 202 -5.66 1.32 -3.18
CA ASN A 202 -6.14 1.14 -1.81
C ASN A 202 -7.67 1.13 -1.78
N ASN A 203 -8.27 -0.05 -1.96
CA ASN A 203 -9.71 -0.23 -2.19
C ASN A 203 -10.43 -1.10 -1.13
N PRO A 204 -10.20 -0.88 0.19
CA PRO A 204 -10.85 -1.65 1.24
C PRO A 204 -12.37 -1.38 1.29
N ILE A 205 -13.11 -2.28 1.94
CA ILE A 205 -14.51 -2.03 2.28
C ILE A 205 -14.56 -1.00 3.43
N ARG A 206 -15.29 0.09 3.26
CA ARG A 206 -15.55 1.04 4.36
C ARG A 206 -16.50 0.45 5.39
N PRO A 207 -16.32 0.70 6.68
CA PRO A 207 -15.21 1.42 7.35
C PRO A 207 -14.11 0.48 7.90
N MET A 208 -13.86 -0.66 7.28
CA MET A 208 -13.03 -1.75 7.84
C MET A 208 -11.52 -1.46 7.86
N GLU A 209 -11.04 -0.46 7.11
CA GLU A 209 -9.63 -0.06 7.15
C GLU A 209 -9.38 0.94 8.27
N ALA A 210 -8.64 0.52 9.29
CA ALA A 210 -8.41 1.33 10.48
C ALA A 210 -7.53 2.57 10.24
N SER A 211 -6.50 2.49 9.38
CA SER A 211 -5.57 3.61 9.15
C SER A 211 -4.96 3.68 7.75
N GLY A 212 -4.58 2.55 7.12
CA GLY A 212 -4.06 2.55 5.74
C GLY A 212 -2.68 3.18 5.54
N THR A 213 -1.70 2.86 6.39
CA THR A 213 -0.34 3.46 6.36
C THR A 213 0.43 3.25 5.05
N SER A 214 0.09 2.27 4.22
CA SER A 214 0.77 2.04 2.94
C SER A 214 0.61 3.18 1.95
N GLY A 215 -0.56 3.84 1.93
CA GLY A 215 -0.79 5.03 1.13
C GLY A 215 0.06 6.23 1.58
N MET A 216 0.36 6.36 2.88
CA MET A 216 1.27 7.39 3.38
C MET A 216 2.69 7.17 2.84
N LYS A 217 3.18 5.91 2.80
CA LYS A 217 4.48 5.56 2.23
C LYS A 217 4.56 5.88 0.74
N ALA A 218 3.50 5.56 0.00
CA ALA A 218 3.39 5.88 -1.41
C ALA A 218 3.42 7.41 -1.66
N ALA A 219 2.62 8.17 -0.91
CA ALA A 219 2.56 9.63 -1.03
C ALA A 219 3.92 10.30 -0.76
N MET A 220 4.70 9.80 0.21
CA MET A 220 6.06 10.30 0.50
C MET A 220 7.01 10.15 -0.68
N ASN A 221 6.75 9.21 -1.57
CA ASN A 221 7.54 8.96 -2.78
C ASN A 221 6.90 9.58 -4.03
N GLY A 222 5.96 10.50 -3.89
CA GLY A 222 5.28 11.14 -5.02
C GLY A 222 4.34 10.20 -5.79
N VAL A 223 3.89 9.10 -5.17
CA VAL A 223 2.96 8.15 -5.78
C VAL A 223 1.54 8.49 -5.35
N PRO A 224 0.66 8.88 -6.28
CA PRO A 224 -0.74 9.16 -5.98
C PRO A 224 -1.49 7.89 -5.54
N ASN A 225 -2.44 8.08 -4.62
CA ASN A 225 -3.29 7.02 -4.12
C ASN A 225 -4.62 7.00 -4.86
N CYS A 226 -4.98 5.84 -5.45
CA CYS A 226 -6.35 5.52 -5.84
C CYS A 226 -7.00 4.83 -4.63
N SER A 227 -7.70 5.60 -3.82
CA SER A 227 -8.22 5.15 -2.52
C SER A 227 -9.71 5.42 -2.37
N ILE A 228 -10.39 4.55 -1.59
CA ILE A 228 -11.81 4.65 -1.25
C ILE A 228 -11.96 5.26 0.14
#